data_6d6e98a93e605796126f88f6888d11d7
#
_entry.id   6d6e98a93e605796126f88f6888d11d7
#
_cell.length_a   1.000
_cell.length_b   1.000
_cell.length_c   1.000
_cell.angle_alpha   90.00
_cell.angle_beta   90.00
_cell.angle_gamma   90.00
#
_symmetry.space_group_name_H-M   'P 1'
#
loop_
_entity.id
_entity.type
_entity.pdbx_description
1 polymer ?
#
loop_
_entity_poly.entity_id
_entity_poly.type
_entity_poly.pdbx_seq_one_letter_code
_entity_poly.pdbx_strand_id
1 'polypeptide(L)'
;MHWKRHRHASPPWPEQPQPLWPERELWIARERAVALWMHRASTRDWVVRVLAAVSRVGDGWIWYAILVCLPIADGPVGTSASVRAVGVGLVNLILYRIIKRWIARPRPYRTCPGICARTRSLDEFSFPSGHTLHSAAFSVILTAYYPVSALFVWPLTLLIALSRIVLGLHYPSDVIVGALIGGITAVVSFNLL
;
A
#
# COMPACT_ATOMS: atom_id res chain seq x y z
N MET A 1 -62.32 -24.73 -7.95
CA MET A 1 -61.31 -23.92 -8.70
C MET A 1 -59.93 -24.26 -8.18
N HIS A 2 -59.17 -25.18 -8.90
CA HIS A 2 -57.83 -25.59 -8.52
C HIS A 2 -56.81 -24.66 -9.19
N TRP A 3 -56.12 -23.83 -8.43
CA TRP A 3 -55.03 -22.97 -8.89
C TRP A 3 -53.76 -23.83 -9.03
N LYS A 4 -53.40 -24.25 -10.26
CA LYS A 4 -52.12 -24.91 -10.56
C LYS A 4 -51.00 -23.90 -10.40
N ARG A 5 -50.12 -24.06 -9.37
CA ARG A 5 -48.85 -23.37 -9.27
C ARG A 5 -47.98 -23.81 -10.43
N HIS A 6 -47.79 -22.92 -11.40
CA HIS A 6 -46.73 -23.08 -12.39
C HIS A 6 -45.39 -23.02 -11.67
N ARG A 7 -44.68 -24.14 -11.61
CA ARG A 7 -43.27 -24.14 -11.25
C ARG A 7 -42.58 -23.36 -12.35
N HIS A 8 -41.95 -22.24 -11.99
CA HIS A 8 -41.04 -21.54 -12.88
C HIS A 8 -39.87 -22.48 -13.13
N ALA A 9 -39.82 -23.07 -14.33
CA ALA A 9 -38.61 -23.69 -14.80
C ALA A 9 -37.51 -22.63 -14.88
N SER A 10 -36.39 -22.90 -14.28
CA SER A 10 -35.20 -22.04 -14.39
C SER A 10 -34.87 -21.91 -15.89
N PRO A 11 -34.62 -20.70 -16.39
CA PRO A 11 -34.23 -20.51 -17.77
C PRO A 11 -32.97 -21.32 -18.08
N PRO A 12 -32.82 -21.90 -19.24
CA PRO A 12 -31.66 -22.68 -19.64
C PRO A 12 -30.55 -21.74 -20.11
N TRP A 13 -30.07 -20.89 -19.18
CA TRP A 13 -28.82 -20.18 -19.43
C TRP A 13 -27.68 -21.15 -19.24
N PRO A 14 -26.74 -21.23 -20.20
CA PRO A 14 -25.55 -22.06 -20.01
C PRO A 14 -24.90 -21.71 -18.70
N GLU A 15 -24.57 -22.73 -17.91
CA GLU A 15 -23.79 -22.57 -16.69
C GLU A 15 -22.58 -21.70 -17.04
N GLN A 16 -22.37 -20.61 -16.28
CA GLN A 16 -21.20 -19.76 -16.45
C GLN A 16 -19.98 -20.68 -16.40
N PRO A 17 -19.10 -20.63 -17.41
CA PRO A 17 -17.91 -21.48 -17.40
C PRO A 17 -17.19 -21.30 -16.08
N GLN A 18 -16.92 -22.39 -15.38
CA GLN A 18 -16.17 -22.38 -14.13
C GLN A 18 -14.85 -21.64 -14.38
N PRO A 19 -14.46 -20.71 -13.51
CA PRO A 19 -13.23 -19.97 -13.70
C PRO A 19 -12.06 -20.96 -13.79
N LEU A 20 -11.20 -20.81 -14.78
CA LEU A 20 -10.02 -21.65 -15.01
C LEU A 20 -9.11 -21.76 -13.78
N TRP A 21 -9.24 -20.81 -12.85
CA TRP A 21 -8.44 -20.68 -11.62
C TRP A 21 -9.33 -20.32 -10.42
N PRO A 22 -10.08 -21.30 -9.85
CA PRO A 22 -10.98 -21.04 -8.72
C PRO A 22 -10.26 -20.48 -7.49
N GLU A 23 -9.01 -20.87 -7.25
CA GLU A 23 -8.19 -20.36 -6.16
C GLU A 23 -7.92 -18.87 -6.29
N ARG A 24 -7.65 -18.38 -7.51
CA ARG A 24 -7.42 -16.95 -7.76
C ARG A 24 -8.65 -16.11 -7.40
N GLU A 25 -9.83 -16.57 -7.74
CA GLU A 25 -11.08 -15.88 -7.40
C GLU A 25 -11.31 -15.85 -5.89
N LEU A 26 -11.01 -16.95 -5.19
CA LEU A 26 -11.08 -17.00 -3.73
C LEU A 26 -10.11 -16.02 -3.07
N TRP A 27 -8.87 -15.91 -3.57
CA TRP A 27 -7.90 -14.94 -3.06
C TRP A 27 -8.37 -13.49 -3.27
N ILE A 28 -8.87 -13.17 -4.45
CA ILE A 28 -9.42 -11.85 -4.76
C ILE A 28 -10.60 -11.52 -3.84
N ALA A 29 -11.51 -12.47 -3.64
CA ALA A 29 -12.67 -12.30 -2.77
C ALA A 29 -12.26 -12.07 -1.30
N ARG A 30 -11.30 -12.85 -0.79
CA ARG A 30 -10.76 -12.69 0.58
C ARG A 30 -10.09 -11.33 0.75
N GLU A 31 -9.28 -10.93 -0.19
CA GLU A 31 -8.59 -9.64 -0.15
C GLU A 31 -9.57 -8.47 -0.16
N ARG A 32 -10.61 -8.54 -1.00
CA ARG A 32 -11.70 -7.55 -1.03
C ARG A 32 -12.45 -7.50 0.30
N ALA A 33 -12.73 -8.66 0.90
CA ALA A 33 -13.40 -8.74 2.20
C ALA A 33 -12.56 -8.09 3.31
N VAL A 34 -11.24 -8.34 3.34
CA VAL A 34 -10.32 -7.70 4.29
C VAL A 34 -10.26 -6.19 4.07
N ALA A 35 -10.12 -5.75 2.81
CA ALA A 35 -10.12 -4.32 2.48
C ALA A 35 -11.40 -3.62 2.92
N LEU A 36 -12.56 -4.23 2.67
CA LEU A 36 -13.87 -3.71 3.09
C LEU A 36 -14.00 -3.68 4.62
N TRP A 37 -13.56 -4.74 5.30
CA TRP A 37 -13.58 -4.79 6.77
C TRP A 37 -12.74 -3.67 7.38
N MET A 38 -11.53 -3.47 6.89
CA MET A 38 -10.66 -2.37 7.34
C MET A 38 -11.24 -1.00 7.00
N HIS A 39 -11.83 -0.86 5.82
CA HIS A 39 -12.46 0.39 5.38
C HIS A 39 -13.62 0.83 6.28
N ARG A 40 -14.29 -0.09 6.97
CA ARG A 40 -15.36 0.24 7.95
C ARG A 40 -14.88 1.21 9.04
N ALA A 41 -13.59 1.20 9.40
CA ALA A 41 -13.05 2.18 10.32
C ALA A 41 -13.17 3.63 9.81
N SER A 42 -13.25 3.82 8.48
CA SER A 42 -13.42 5.14 7.85
C SER A 42 -14.82 5.74 7.97
N THR A 43 -15.77 5.04 8.62
CA THR A 43 -17.07 5.61 8.98
C THR A 43 -16.95 6.66 10.09
N ARG A 44 -15.84 6.66 10.83
CA ARG A 44 -15.57 7.61 11.90
C ARG A 44 -14.71 8.76 11.36
N ASP A 45 -15.23 9.98 11.36
CA ASP A 45 -14.53 11.15 10.80
C ASP A 45 -13.17 11.45 11.44
N TRP A 46 -13.02 11.19 12.75
CA TRP A 46 -11.74 11.38 13.42
C TRP A 46 -10.68 10.40 12.90
N VAL A 47 -11.07 9.13 12.62
CA VAL A 47 -10.17 8.12 12.03
C VAL A 47 -9.71 8.58 10.64
N VAL A 48 -10.64 9.06 9.82
CA VAL A 48 -10.31 9.58 8.49
C VAL A 48 -9.35 10.76 8.60
N ARG A 49 -9.59 11.71 9.49
CA ARG A 49 -8.71 12.88 9.68
C ARG A 49 -7.29 12.47 10.11
N VAL A 50 -7.19 11.61 11.11
CA VAL A 50 -5.88 11.12 11.59
C VAL A 50 -5.13 10.35 10.51
N LEU A 51 -5.79 9.37 9.88
CA LEU A 51 -5.16 8.55 8.85
C LEU A 51 -4.85 9.34 7.56
N ALA A 52 -5.65 10.36 7.23
CA ALA A 52 -5.35 11.27 6.14
C ALA A 52 -4.11 12.12 6.43
N ALA A 53 -3.95 12.59 7.68
CA ALA A 53 -2.74 13.30 8.11
C ALA A 53 -1.51 12.38 8.03
N VAL A 54 -1.60 11.17 8.58
CA VAL A 54 -0.54 10.14 8.49
C VAL A 54 -0.19 9.82 7.03
N SER A 55 -1.20 9.66 6.16
CA SER A 55 -0.98 9.43 4.74
C SER A 55 -0.22 10.57 4.07
N ARG A 56 -0.52 11.84 4.41
CA ARG A 56 0.21 13.02 3.90
C ARG A 56 1.67 13.06 4.38
N VAL A 57 1.91 12.63 5.61
CA VAL A 57 3.29 12.44 6.11
C VAL A 57 4.04 11.45 5.21
N GLY A 58 3.37 10.38 4.78
CA GLY A 58 3.89 9.39 3.83
C GLY A 58 4.09 9.91 2.40
N ASP A 59 3.58 11.11 2.04
CA ASP A 59 3.81 11.74 0.73
C ASP A 59 5.28 12.17 0.49
N GLY A 60 6.13 12.07 1.51
CA GLY A 60 7.57 12.27 1.40
C GLY A 60 8.16 13.36 2.30
N TRP A 61 7.37 14.33 2.74
CA TRP A 61 7.87 15.51 3.46
C TRP A 61 8.74 15.19 4.69
N ILE A 62 8.30 14.25 5.52
CA ILE A 62 9.05 13.87 6.71
C ILE A 62 10.38 13.18 6.33
N TRP A 63 10.35 12.36 5.28
CA TRP A 63 11.55 11.68 4.81
C TRP A 63 12.56 12.67 4.26
N TYR A 64 12.12 13.63 3.43
CA TYR A 64 12.99 14.70 2.92
C TYR A 64 13.57 15.54 4.05
N ALA A 65 12.76 15.92 5.05
CA ALA A 65 13.25 16.66 6.20
C ALA A 65 14.34 15.89 6.96
N ILE A 66 14.12 14.58 7.22
CA ILE A 66 15.10 13.72 7.87
C ILE A 66 16.40 13.66 7.05
N LEU A 67 16.31 13.40 5.74
CA LEU A 67 17.47 13.28 4.86
C LEU A 67 18.29 14.57 4.74
N VAL A 68 17.66 15.73 4.90
CA VAL A 68 18.35 17.02 4.93
C VAL A 68 18.98 17.28 6.31
N CYS A 69 18.28 16.90 7.38
CA CYS A 69 18.77 17.15 8.75
C CYS A 69 19.92 16.22 9.16
N LEU A 70 19.94 14.98 8.70
CA LEU A 70 20.96 14.00 9.11
C LEU A 70 22.41 14.43 8.80
N PRO A 71 22.75 14.92 7.60
CA PRO A 71 24.11 15.43 7.32
C PRO A 71 24.53 16.58 8.23
N ILE A 72 23.56 17.43 8.60
CA ILE A 72 23.80 18.59 9.46
C ILE A 72 24.02 18.14 10.91
N ALA A 73 23.25 17.13 11.37
CA ALA A 73 23.30 16.69 12.77
C ALA A 73 24.46 15.72 13.06
N ASP A 74 24.86 14.87 12.09
CA ASP A 74 25.80 13.75 12.31
C ASP A 74 26.86 13.64 11.19
N GLY A 75 27.14 14.73 10.50
CA GLY A 75 28.26 14.86 9.56
C GLY A 75 28.39 13.69 8.57
N PRO A 76 29.56 12.98 8.54
CA PRO A 76 29.79 11.93 7.55
C PRO A 76 28.84 10.74 7.64
N VAL A 77 28.43 10.34 8.85
CA VAL A 77 27.51 9.20 9.04
C VAL A 77 26.11 9.57 8.53
N GLY A 78 25.62 10.76 8.91
CA GLY A 78 24.34 11.28 8.42
C GLY A 78 24.33 11.48 6.91
N THR A 79 25.46 11.93 6.34
CA THR A 79 25.62 12.05 4.88
C THR A 79 25.53 10.68 4.20
N SER A 80 26.22 9.67 4.72
CA SER A 80 26.18 8.30 4.18
C SER A 80 24.77 7.71 4.21
N ALA A 81 24.06 7.87 5.34
CA ALA A 81 22.68 7.44 5.47
C ALA A 81 21.76 8.14 4.45
N SER A 82 21.91 9.46 4.28
CA SER A 82 21.08 10.26 3.38
C SER A 82 21.36 9.93 1.91
N VAL A 83 22.61 9.82 1.50
CA VAL A 83 23.00 9.46 0.12
C VAL A 83 22.47 8.09 -0.23
N ARG A 84 22.61 7.08 0.66
CA ARG A 84 22.06 5.76 0.48
C ARG A 84 20.54 5.79 0.35
N ALA A 85 19.86 6.51 1.22
CA ALA A 85 18.40 6.61 1.18
C ALA A 85 17.90 7.30 -0.09
N VAL A 86 18.57 8.33 -0.57
CA VAL A 86 18.27 8.99 -1.86
C VAL A 86 18.47 8.02 -3.02
N GLY A 87 19.59 7.29 -3.07
CA GLY A 87 19.88 6.31 -4.11
C GLY A 87 18.80 5.21 -4.16
N VAL A 88 18.48 4.61 -3.01
CA VAL A 88 17.42 3.60 -2.90
C VAL A 88 16.06 4.20 -3.27
N GLY A 89 15.77 5.43 -2.84
CA GLY A 89 14.55 6.14 -3.20
C GLY A 89 14.37 6.32 -4.71
N LEU A 90 15.44 6.65 -5.43
CA LEU A 90 15.43 6.77 -6.90
C LEU A 90 15.22 5.42 -7.60
N VAL A 91 15.93 4.37 -7.17
CA VAL A 91 15.71 3.01 -7.68
C VAL A 91 14.27 2.58 -7.44
N ASN A 92 13.77 2.78 -6.25
CA ASN A 92 12.39 2.46 -5.88
C ASN A 92 11.36 3.23 -6.70
N LEU A 93 11.61 4.50 -7.01
CA LEU A 93 10.73 5.31 -7.85
C LEU A 93 10.65 4.73 -9.28
N ILE A 94 11.76 4.26 -9.82
CA ILE A 94 11.81 3.63 -11.15
C ILE A 94 11.06 2.30 -11.13
N LEU A 95 11.38 1.41 -10.18
CA LEU A 95 10.73 0.11 -10.02
C LEU A 95 9.21 0.27 -9.83
N TYR A 96 8.80 1.15 -8.94
CA TYR A 96 7.41 1.48 -8.70
C TYR A 96 6.68 1.90 -9.97
N ARG A 97 7.26 2.81 -10.79
CA ARG A 97 6.64 3.28 -12.03
C ARG A 97 6.50 2.18 -13.07
N ILE A 98 7.53 1.34 -13.21
CA ILE A 98 7.53 0.22 -14.16
C ILE A 98 6.46 -0.80 -13.76
N ILE A 99 6.50 -1.30 -12.52
CA ILE A 99 5.58 -2.32 -12.02
C ILE A 99 4.14 -1.82 -12.10
N LYS A 100 3.91 -0.55 -11.74
CA LYS A 100 2.59 0.06 -11.73
C LYS A 100 1.96 0.11 -13.12
N ARG A 101 2.74 0.45 -14.14
CA ARG A 101 2.26 0.47 -15.54
C ARG A 101 2.05 -0.94 -16.08
N TRP A 102 2.88 -1.89 -15.70
CA TRP A 102 2.80 -3.27 -16.15
C TRP A 102 1.57 -4.00 -15.62
N ILE A 103 1.32 -3.86 -14.30
CA ILE A 103 0.22 -4.57 -13.64
C ILE A 103 -1.11 -3.83 -13.80
N ALA A 104 -1.09 -2.50 -13.86
CA ALA A 104 -2.23 -1.62 -14.10
C ALA A 104 -3.48 -1.97 -13.26
N ARG A 105 -3.28 -2.41 -12.00
CA ARG A 105 -4.35 -2.87 -11.12
C ARG A 105 -5.26 -1.71 -10.72
N PRO A 106 -6.60 -1.82 -10.93
CA PRO A 106 -7.51 -0.78 -10.50
C PRO A 106 -7.59 -0.71 -8.97
N ARG A 107 -7.89 0.50 -8.45
CA ARG A 107 -7.98 0.74 -7.00
C ARG A 107 -9.26 0.18 -6.38
N PRO A 108 -9.25 -0.16 -5.05
CA PRO A 108 -10.41 -0.71 -4.35
C PRO A 108 -11.67 0.15 -4.52
N TYR A 109 -11.57 1.47 -4.39
CA TYR A 109 -12.72 2.38 -4.51
C TYR A 109 -13.36 2.41 -5.91
N ARG A 110 -12.68 1.88 -6.95
CA ARG A 110 -13.22 1.77 -8.31
C ARG A 110 -13.92 0.44 -8.57
N THR A 111 -13.57 -0.62 -7.84
CA THR A 111 -13.98 -2.00 -8.17
C THR A 111 -14.70 -2.74 -7.04
N CYS A 112 -14.66 -2.20 -5.81
CA CYS A 112 -15.29 -2.84 -4.66
C CYS A 112 -16.48 -2.01 -4.20
N PRO A 113 -17.74 -2.47 -4.37
CA PRO A 113 -18.90 -1.84 -3.78
C PRO A 113 -18.71 -1.67 -2.26
N GLY A 114 -19.06 -0.50 -1.74
CA GLY A 114 -18.91 -0.18 -0.31
C GLY A 114 -17.54 0.38 0.09
N ILE A 115 -16.56 0.46 -0.82
CA ILE A 115 -15.31 1.16 -0.58
C ILE A 115 -15.30 2.48 -1.35
N CYS A 116 -15.03 3.59 -0.65
CA CYS A 116 -14.88 4.91 -1.26
C CYS A 116 -13.50 5.51 -0.93
N ALA A 117 -12.97 6.32 -1.85
CA ALA A 117 -11.74 7.07 -1.58
C ALA A 117 -12.01 8.17 -0.55
N ARG A 118 -11.36 8.09 0.62
CA ARG A 118 -11.48 9.11 1.68
C ARG A 118 -10.45 10.24 1.54
N THR A 119 -9.46 10.07 0.66
CA THR A 119 -8.49 11.11 0.29
C THR A 119 -8.13 11.00 -1.19
N ARG A 120 -7.45 12.02 -1.71
CA ARG A 120 -6.97 12.01 -3.10
C ARG A 120 -5.88 10.94 -3.29
N SER A 121 -5.97 10.18 -4.38
CA SER A 121 -4.88 9.33 -4.86
C SER A 121 -3.91 10.14 -5.71
N LEU A 122 -2.61 9.88 -5.59
CA LEU A 122 -1.58 10.56 -6.37
C LEU A 122 -1.49 10.04 -7.81
N ASP A 123 -1.97 8.84 -8.05
CA ASP A 123 -1.92 8.15 -9.34
C ASP A 123 -3.14 7.25 -9.55
N GLU A 124 -3.21 6.63 -10.72
CA GLU A 124 -4.38 5.89 -11.19
C GLU A 124 -4.47 4.46 -10.65
N PHE A 125 -3.35 3.74 -10.59
CA PHE A 125 -3.29 2.30 -10.28
C PHE A 125 -3.00 2.04 -8.80
N SER A 126 -3.39 0.85 -8.32
CA SER A 126 -3.22 0.49 -6.91
C SER A 126 -1.88 -0.19 -6.62
N PHE A 127 -1.41 -1.07 -7.48
CA PHE A 127 -0.25 -1.94 -7.20
C PHE A 127 1.06 -1.43 -7.81
N PRO A 128 2.15 -1.48 -7.06
CA PRO A 128 2.25 -1.61 -5.61
C PRO A 128 1.99 -0.29 -4.87
N SER A 129 1.90 -0.31 -3.53
CA SER A 129 1.78 0.90 -2.72
C SER A 129 3.09 1.66 -2.63
N GLY A 130 3.20 2.81 -3.32
CA GLY A 130 4.41 3.64 -3.30
C GLY A 130 4.72 4.23 -1.93
N HIS A 131 3.72 4.66 -1.16
CA HIS A 131 3.89 5.17 0.19
C HIS A 131 4.55 4.12 1.10
N THR A 132 4.03 2.90 1.09
CA THR A 132 4.56 1.81 1.91
C THR A 132 5.95 1.39 1.45
N LEU A 133 6.18 1.35 0.14
CA LEU A 133 7.45 0.99 -0.47
C LEU A 133 8.58 1.94 0.00
N HIS A 134 8.38 3.25 -0.14
CA HIS A 134 9.38 4.23 0.28
C HIS A 134 9.53 4.27 1.81
N SER A 135 8.43 4.22 2.56
CA SER A 135 8.48 4.22 4.03
C SER A 135 9.24 3.01 4.57
N ALA A 136 9.00 1.81 4.02
CA ALA A 136 9.72 0.60 4.43
C ALA A 136 11.22 0.70 4.11
N ALA A 137 11.58 1.16 2.90
CA ALA A 137 12.97 1.33 2.50
C ALA A 137 13.72 2.30 3.43
N PHE A 138 13.14 3.46 3.69
CA PHE A 138 13.75 4.45 4.59
C PHE A 138 13.81 3.96 6.03
N SER A 139 12.81 3.22 6.51
CA SER A 139 12.85 2.62 7.84
C SER A 139 13.97 1.61 7.99
N VAL A 140 14.22 0.75 7.00
CA VAL A 140 15.36 -0.17 7.00
C VAL A 140 16.68 0.59 7.08
N ILE A 141 16.87 1.60 6.23
CA ILE A 141 18.11 2.37 6.18
C ILE A 141 18.32 3.12 7.50
N LEU A 142 17.32 3.86 7.97
CA LEU A 142 17.42 4.62 9.21
C LEU A 142 17.69 3.72 10.42
N THR A 143 17.04 2.56 10.49
CA THR A 143 17.29 1.59 11.57
C THR A 143 18.71 1.03 11.54
N ALA A 144 19.29 0.83 10.36
CA ALA A 144 20.66 0.31 10.23
C ALA A 144 21.71 1.33 10.68
N TYR A 145 21.53 2.61 10.36
CA TYR A 145 22.44 3.67 10.81
C TYR A 145 22.15 4.13 12.25
N TYR A 146 20.88 4.16 12.63
CA TYR A 146 20.39 4.69 13.90
C TYR A 146 19.40 3.72 14.53
N PRO A 147 19.84 2.65 15.24
CA PRO A 147 18.97 1.59 15.76
C PRO A 147 17.80 2.10 16.61
N VAL A 148 18.00 3.13 17.41
CA VAL A 148 16.95 3.74 18.26
C VAL A 148 15.81 4.31 17.41
N SER A 149 16.10 4.75 16.18
CA SER A 149 15.06 5.26 15.26
C SER A 149 13.97 4.24 14.96
N ALA A 150 14.26 2.93 15.09
CA ALA A 150 13.31 1.86 14.88
C ALA A 150 12.02 2.03 15.67
N LEU A 151 12.11 2.57 16.88
CA LEU A 151 10.96 2.81 17.76
C LEU A 151 9.96 3.83 17.18
N PHE A 152 10.39 4.66 16.25
CA PHE A 152 9.57 5.71 15.62
C PHE A 152 9.22 5.38 14.17
N VAL A 153 10.23 4.98 13.37
CA VAL A 153 10.02 4.81 11.92
C VAL A 153 9.17 3.60 11.57
N TRP A 154 9.26 2.49 12.33
CA TRP A 154 8.43 1.31 12.05
C TRP A 154 6.96 1.50 12.43
N PRO A 155 6.60 2.05 13.60
CA PRO A 155 5.22 2.42 13.88
C PRO A 155 4.64 3.41 12.87
N LEU A 156 5.42 4.42 12.45
CA LEU A 156 5.00 5.36 11.42
C LEU A 156 4.76 4.66 10.08
N THR A 157 5.67 3.80 9.65
CA THR A 157 5.53 3.01 8.42
C THR A 157 4.29 2.12 8.46
N LEU A 158 4.02 1.46 9.59
CA LEU A 158 2.82 0.67 9.79
C LEU A 158 1.55 1.54 9.71
N LEU A 159 1.54 2.69 10.35
CA LEU A 159 0.41 3.62 10.30
C LEU A 159 0.19 4.14 8.86
N ILE A 160 1.27 4.48 8.14
CA ILE A 160 1.17 4.86 6.72
C ILE A 160 0.57 3.69 5.93
N ALA A 161 1.07 2.47 6.09
CA ALA A 161 0.57 1.27 5.41
C ALA A 161 -0.92 1.03 5.66
N LEU A 162 -1.34 1.04 6.93
CA LEU A 162 -2.74 0.89 7.34
C LEU A 162 -3.62 2.01 6.79
N SER A 163 -3.13 3.25 6.78
CA SER A 163 -3.89 4.38 6.24
C SER A 163 -4.28 4.17 4.79
N ARG A 164 -3.41 3.54 3.99
CA ARG A 164 -3.68 3.31 2.56
C ARG A 164 -4.84 2.35 2.33
N ILE A 165 -5.00 1.35 3.21
CA ILE A 165 -6.10 0.38 3.13
C ILE A 165 -7.38 1.00 3.68
N VAL A 166 -7.32 1.57 4.88
CA VAL A 166 -8.50 2.16 5.55
C VAL A 166 -9.11 3.30 4.73
N LEU A 167 -8.29 4.12 4.09
CA LEU A 167 -8.76 5.21 3.23
C LEU A 167 -9.26 4.73 1.84
N GLY A 168 -9.28 3.42 1.57
CA GLY A 168 -9.82 2.82 0.36
C GLY A 168 -8.94 2.93 -0.88
N LEU A 169 -7.66 3.25 -0.73
CA LEU A 169 -6.75 3.55 -1.84
C LEU A 169 -5.97 2.33 -2.34
N HIS A 170 -5.69 1.38 -1.47
CA HIS A 170 -4.88 0.19 -1.75
C HIS A 170 -5.50 -1.07 -1.15
N TYR A 171 -5.22 -2.21 -1.79
CA TYR A 171 -5.48 -3.52 -1.22
C TYR A 171 -4.37 -3.92 -0.24
N PRO A 172 -4.63 -4.87 0.69
CA PRO A 172 -3.59 -5.40 1.57
C PRO A 172 -2.35 -5.91 0.83
N SER A 173 -2.51 -6.62 -0.29
CA SER A 173 -1.38 -7.12 -1.08
C SER A 173 -0.54 -6.00 -1.70
N ASP A 174 -1.16 -4.88 -2.13
CA ASP A 174 -0.42 -3.72 -2.67
C ASP A 174 0.55 -3.17 -1.62
N VAL A 175 0.11 -3.16 -0.36
CA VAL A 175 0.87 -2.67 0.79
C VAL A 175 1.97 -3.65 1.18
N ILE A 176 1.66 -4.94 1.29
CA ILE A 176 2.64 -5.98 1.64
C ILE A 176 3.75 -6.03 0.59
N VAL A 177 3.39 -6.11 -0.69
CA VAL A 177 4.38 -6.16 -1.76
C VAL A 177 5.19 -4.87 -1.84
N GLY A 178 4.55 -3.71 -1.63
CA GLY A 178 5.26 -2.44 -1.52
C GLY A 178 6.32 -2.47 -0.41
N ALA A 179 5.96 -2.93 0.79
CA ALA A 179 6.89 -3.06 1.91
C ALA A 179 8.04 -4.03 1.61
N LEU A 180 7.74 -5.17 0.99
CA LEU A 180 8.76 -6.16 0.60
C LEU A 180 9.75 -5.59 -0.42
N ILE A 181 9.27 -4.95 -1.48
CA ILE A 181 10.14 -4.33 -2.49
C ILE A 181 11.04 -3.28 -1.83
N GLY A 182 10.45 -2.36 -1.04
CA GLY A 182 11.21 -1.32 -0.36
C GLY A 182 12.23 -1.86 0.64
N GLY A 183 11.86 -2.86 1.42
CA GLY A 183 12.77 -3.52 2.36
C GLY A 183 13.92 -4.24 1.67
N ILE A 184 13.62 -5.02 0.62
CA ILE A 184 14.65 -5.76 -0.15
C ILE A 184 15.63 -4.80 -0.82
N THR A 185 15.16 -3.76 -1.49
CA THR A 185 16.04 -2.79 -2.15
C THR A 185 16.95 -2.07 -1.16
N ALA A 186 16.42 -1.74 0.03
CA ALA A 186 17.23 -1.15 1.08
C ALA A 186 18.29 -2.11 1.62
N VAL A 187 17.95 -3.37 1.91
CA VAL A 187 18.91 -4.39 2.37
C VAL A 187 19.99 -4.64 1.30
N VAL A 188 19.60 -4.82 0.05
CA VAL A 188 20.54 -5.03 -1.06
C VAL A 188 21.53 -3.86 -1.21
N SER A 189 21.09 -2.62 -0.94
CA SER A 189 21.97 -1.45 -1.03
C SER A 189 23.18 -1.52 -0.08
N PHE A 190 23.09 -2.23 1.04
CA PHE A 190 24.20 -2.38 1.99
C PHE A 190 25.29 -3.34 1.48
N ASN A 191 24.98 -4.17 0.49
CA ASN A 191 25.96 -5.07 -0.14
C ASN A 191 26.60 -4.45 -1.40
N LEU A 192 26.04 -3.34 -1.91
CA LEU A 192 26.49 -2.73 -3.16
C LEU A 192 27.25 -1.41 -2.97
N LEU A 193 27.04 -0.76 -1.83
CA LEU A 193 27.61 0.54 -1.43
C LEU A 193 28.21 0.46 -0.03
#